data_a9067eb1aabd12f648fed257e754cd6b
#
_entry.id   a9067eb1aabd12f648fed257e754cd6b
#
_cell.length_a   1.000
_cell.length_b   1.000
_cell.length_c   1.000
_cell.angle_alpha   90.00
_cell.angle_beta   90.00
_cell.angle_gamma   90.00
#
_symmetry.space_group_name_H-M   'P 1'
#
loop_
_entity.id
_entity.type
_entity.pdbx_description
1 polymer ?
#
loop_
_entity_poly.entity_id
_entity_poly.type
_entity_poly.pdbx_seq_one_letter_code
_entity_poly.pdbx_strand_id
1 'polypeptide(L)'
;AGHSSEIVKRLGEDGRLIGIDQDGEAIEAATKRLEPYKDKVTIVRSNYAQMKEVLRDLGIPKVDGILLDLGVSSYQLDNAERGFTYREDVPLDMRMDQRQTKTAKDIVNDYSEMELYHIIRNYGEDKFAKNIAKHIVQARQKTPIETTGQLIEVIKAAIPKKVRSTGGHPAKKTFQAIRIELNHELD
;
A
#
# COMPACT_ATOMS: atom_id res chain seq x y z
N ALA A 1 -5.30 -14.16 -2.30
CA ALA A 1 -4.84 -15.58 -2.19
C ALA A 1 -4.97 -16.40 -3.51
N GLY A 2 -4.97 -15.71 -4.67
CA GLY A 2 -5.01 -16.41 -5.98
C GLY A 2 -3.78 -17.24 -6.22
N HIS A 3 -2.60 -16.66 -6.17
CA HIS A 3 -1.31 -17.33 -6.32
C HIS A 3 -1.12 -18.42 -5.25
N SER A 4 -1.47 -18.13 -3.99
CA SER A 4 -1.38 -19.09 -2.89
C SER A 4 -2.20 -20.37 -3.16
N SER A 5 -3.42 -20.21 -3.70
CA SER A 5 -4.28 -21.36 -4.06
C SER A 5 -3.65 -22.23 -5.15
N GLU A 6 -2.99 -21.63 -6.14
CA GLU A 6 -2.34 -22.36 -7.21
C GLU A 6 -1.03 -23.03 -6.76
N ILE A 7 -0.31 -22.41 -5.84
CA ILE A 7 0.90 -23.00 -5.27
C ILE A 7 0.55 -24.22 -4.42
N VAL A 8 -0.40 -24.09 -3.48
CA VAL A 8 -0.73 -25.17 -2.54
C VAL A 8 -1.25 -26.44 -3.24
N LYS A 9 -1.97 -26.30 -4.35
CA LYS A 9 -2.42 -27.42 -5.17
C LYS A 9 -1.28 -28.25 -5.76
N ARG A 10 -0.11 -27.64 -5.94
CA ARG A 10 1.08 -28.25 -6.53
C ARG A 10 2.10 -28.75 -5.51
N LEU A 11 1.88 -28.47 -4.23
CA LEU A 11 2.74 -28.96 -3.16
C LEU A 11 2.58 -30.47 -2.96
N GLY A 12 3.70 -31.18 -2.77
CA GLY A 12 3.71 -32.59 -2.36
C GLY A 12 3.13 -32.80 -0.95
N GLU A 13 3.14 -34.03 -0.49
CA GLU A 13 2.55 -34.41 0.82
C GLU A 13 3.16 -33.60 1.98
N ASP A 14 4.49 -33.44 1.99
CA ASP A 14 5.23 -32.71 3.03
C ASP A 14 5.36 -31.20 2.75
N GLY A 15 4.77 -30.72 1.63
CA GLY A 15 4.88 -29.33 1.24
C GLY A 15 4.08 -28.40 2.13
N ARG A 16 4.68 -27.23 2.47
CA ARG A 16 4.08 -26.21 3.30
C ARG A 16 4.07 -24.85 2.58
N LEU A 17 3.00 -24.11 2.77
CA LEU A 17 2.86 -22.71 2.32
C LEU A 17 2.77 -21.80 3.53
N ILE A 18 3.66 -20.80 3.60
CA ILE A 18 3.59 -19.72 4.59
C ILE A 18 3.13 -18.46 3.85
N GLY A 19 1.96 -17.95 4.20
CA GLY A 19 1.43 -16.69 3.70
C GLY A 19 1.66 -15.58 4.71
N ILE A 20 2.23 -14.46 4.27
CA ILE A 20 2.44 -13.28 5.12
C ILE A 20 1.70 -12.12 4.48
N ASP A 21 0.82 -11.46 5.24
CA ASP A 21 0.14 -10.24 4.84
C ASP A 21 -0.05 -9.34 6.07
N GLN A 22 -0.02 -8.05 5.90
CA GLN A 22 -0.25 -7.10 6.98
C GLN A 22 -1.72 -6.67 7.08
N ASP A 23 -2.51 -6.88 6.03
CA ASP A 23 -3.93 -6.51 5.97
C ASP A 23 -4.81 -7.62 6.57
N GLY A 24 -5.53 -7.27 7.64
CA GLY A 24 -6.43 -8.21 8.33
C GLY A 24 -7.54 -8.75 7.44
N GLU A 25 -8.08 -7.94 6.54
CA GLU A 25 -9.13 -8.35 5.59
C GLU A 25 -8.58 -9.32 4.54
N ALA A 26 -7.34 -9.08 4.06
CA ALA A 26 -6.67 -10.01 3.15
C ALA A 26 -6.41 -11.37 3.82
N ILE A 27 -6.02 -11.36 5.10
CA ILE A 27 -5.83 -12.58 5.89
C ILE A 27 -7.13 -13.35 6.05
N GLU A 28 -8.23 -12.68 6.39
CA GLU A 28 -9.53 -13.33 6.54
C GLU A 28 -9.97 -13.98 5.21
N ALA A 29 -9.86 -13.25 4.12
CA ALA A 29 -10.18 -13.76 2.79
C ALA A 29 -9.28 -14.93 2.38
N ALA A 30 -7.98 -14.85 2.68
CA ALA A 30 -7.03 -15.93 2.40
C ALA A 30 -7.33 -17.17 3.24
N THR A 31 -7.63 -17.02 4.52
CA THR A 31 -7.97 -18.12 5.43
C THR A 31 -9.20 -18.88 4.94
N LYS A 32 -10.26 -18.17 4.56
CA LYS A 32 -11.47 -18.80 3.99
C LYS A 32 -11.17 -19.54 2.69
N ARG A 33 -10.40 -18.92 1.80
CA ARG A 33 -10.09 -19.51 0.48
C ARG A 33 -9.18 -20.73 0.56
N LEU A 34 -8.28 -20.76 1.53
CA LEU A 34 -7.29 -21.82 1.72
C LEU A 34 -7.74 -22.88 2.75
N GLU A 35 -8.95 -22.76 3.29
CA GLU A 35 -9.52 -23.73 4.25
C GLU A 35 -9.39 -25.20 3.80
N PRO A 36 -9.62 -25.57 2.52
CA PRO A 36 -9.43 -26.94 2.07
C PRO A 36 -7.99 -27.48 2.23
N TYR A 37 -7.02 -26.59 2.41
CA TYR A 37 -5.59 -26.87 2.50
C TYR A 37 -4.98 -26.48 3.85
N LYS A 38 -5.80 -26.31 4.90
CA LYS A 38 -5.38 -25.80 6.20
C LYS A 38 -4.21 -26.54 6.83
N ASP A 39 -4.08 -27.84 6.56
CA ASP A 39 -3.00 -28.67 7.08
C ASP A 39 -1.63 -28.36 6.46
N LYS A 40 -1.62 -27.71 5.28
CA LYS A 40 -0.42 -27.31 4.54
C LYS A 40 -0.14 -25.80 4.57
N VAL A 41 -1.06 -25.02 5.10
CA VAL A 41 -1.00 -23.54 5.03
C VAL A 41 -0.91 -22.94 6.41
N THR A 42 0.03 -22.02 6.59
CA THR A 42 0.13 -21.16 7.75
C THR A 42 0.05 -19.72 7.28
N ILE A 43 -0.90 -18.93 7.80
CA ILE A 43 -1.06 -17.51 7.46
C ILE A 43 -0.66 -16.68 8.68
N VAL A 44 0.24 -15.72 8.48
CA VAL A 44 0.77 -14.87 9.53
C VAL A 44 0.48 -13.40 9.19
N ARG A 45 -0.08 -12.68 10.15
CA ARG A 45 -0.30 -11.23 10.02
C ARG A 45 0.95 -10.47 10.39
N SER A 46 1.77 -10.13 9.39
CA SER A 46 3.02 -9.39 9.57
C SER A 46 3.38 -8.65 8.28
N ASN A 47 4.29 -7.69 8.39
CA ASN A 47 4.94 -7.13 7.22
C ASN A 47 6.00 -8.12 6.71
N TYR A 48 6.14 -8.26 5.40
CA TYR A 48 7.13 -9.17 4.79
C TYR A 48 8.59 -8.77 5.13
N ALA A 49 8.87 -7.52 5.49
CA ALA A 49 10.16 -7.13 6.03
C ALA A 49 10.57 -7.95 7.26
N GLN A 50 9.59 -8.48 8.01
CA GLN A 50 9.79 -9.36 9.16
C GLN A 50 9.74 -10.86 8.81
N MET A 51 9.81 -11.21 7.52
CA MET A 51 9.70 -12.61 7.07
C MET A 51 10.70 -13.53 7.77
N LYS A 52 11.91 -13.05 8.01
CA LYS A 52 12.98 -13.81 8.68
C LYS A 52 12.61 -14.18 10.12
N GLU A 53 12.04 -13.24 10.85
CA GLU A 53 11.54 -13.44 12.21
C GLU A 53 10.36 -14.40 12.23
N VAL A 54 9.41 -14.20 11.30
CA VAL A 54 8.24 -15.09 11.15
C VAL A 54 8.68 -16.54 10.91
N LEU A 55 9.61 -16.78 9.99
CA LEU A 55 10.10 -18.12 9.69
C LEU A 55 10.83 -18.73 10.89
N ARG A 56 11.65 -17.94 11.60
CA ARG A 56 12.33 -18.37 12.81
C ARG A 56 11.33 -18.81 13.89
N ASP A 57 10.30 -18.02 14.13
CA ASP A 57 9.28 -18.30 15.15
C ASP A 57 8.45 -19.54 14.81
N LEU A 58 8.30 -19.85 13.51
CA LEU A 58 7.69 -21.10 13.02
C LEU A 58 8.65 -22.30 13.00
N GLY A 59 9.93 -22.11 13.39
CA GLY A 59 10.93 -23.16 13.36
C GLY A 59 11.35 -23.59 11.95
N ILE A 60 11.24 -22.70 10.97
CA ILE A 60 11.56 -22.95 9.56
C ILE A 60 12.90 -22.30 9.23
N PRO A 61 14.00 -23.07 9.14
CA PRO A 61 15.33 -22.51 8.92
C PRO A 61 15.59 -22.11 7.46
N LYS A 62 14.89 -22.72 6.51
CA LYS A 62 15.05 -22.50 5.05
C LYS A 62 13.74 -22.68 4.34
N VAL A 63 13.60 -22.02 3.20
CA VAL A 63 12.49 -22.17 2.26
C VAL A 63 13.04 -22.49 0.87
N ASP A 64 12.27 -23.21 0.06
CA ASP A 64 12.65 -23.61 -1.29
C ASP A 64 12.31 -22.54 -2.33
N GLY A 65 11.36 -21.68 -2.03
CA GLY A 65 10.96 -20.59 -2.90
C GLY A 65 10.26 -19.45 -2.16
N ILE A 66 10.33 -18.27 -2.72
CA ILE A 66 9.65 -17.06 -2.23
C ILE A 66 8.92 -16.42 -3.42
N LEU A 67 7.64 -16.11 -3.23
CA LEU A 67 6.85 -15.29 -4.15
C LEU A 67 6.47 -14.00 -3.45
N LEU A 68 6.81 -12.88 -4.06
CA LEU A 68 6.42 -11.54 -3.59
C LEU A 68 5.38 -10.95 -4.55
N ASP A 69 4.15 -10.77 -4.07
CA ASP A 69 3.05 -10.12 -4.79
C ASP A 69 2.81 -8.74 -4.16
N LEU A 70 3.66 -7.79 -4.59
CA LEU A 70 3.75 -6.47 -3.97
C LEU A 70 2.73 -5.49 -4.55
N GLY A 71 2.33 -4.54 -3.72
CA GLY A 71 1.43 -3.46 -4.08
C GLY A 71 0.04 -3.60 -3.47
N VAL A 72 -0.90 -2.83 -4.00
CA VAL A 72 -2.30 -2.77 -3.54
C VAL A 72 -3.15 -3.82 -4.25
N SER A 73 -3.99 -4.51 -3.50
CA SER A 73 -4.94 -5.48 -4.05
C SER A 73 -6.14 -4.80 -4.71
N SER A 74 -6.80 -5.51 -5.64
CA SER A 74 -8.06 -5.03 -6.21
C SER A 74 -9.10 -4.76 -5.13
N TYR A 75 -9.17 -5.60 -4.10
CA TYR A 75 -10.09 -5.43 -2.99
C TYR A 75 -9.87 -4.10 -2.23
N GLN A 76 -8.60 -3.74 -1.97
CA GLN A 76 -8.26 -2.46 -1.33
C GLN A 76 -8.63 -1.25 -2.21
N LEU A 77 -8.51 -1.38 -3.53
CA LEU A 77 -8.92 -0.33 -4.46
C LEU A 77 -10.43 -0.21 -4.60
N ASP A 78 -11.14 -1.33 -4.55
CA ASP A 78 -12.61 -1.40 -4.70
C ASP A 78 -13.32 -0.98 -3.41
N ASN A 79 -12.66 -1.11 -2.25
CA ASN A 79 -13.17 -0.60 -0.97
C ASN A 79 -12.71 0.86 -0.77
N ALA A 80 -13.51 1.79 -1.28
CA ALA A 80 -13.16 3.21 -1.31
C ALA A 80 -12.80 3.79 0.07
N GLU A 81 -13.49 3.35 1.15
CA GLU A 81 -13.28 3.84 2.52
C GLU A 81 -11.85 3.59 3.04
N ARG A 82 -11.11 2.65 2.45
CA ARG A 82 -9.71 2.39 2.77
C ARG A 82 -8.76 3.50 2.28
N GLY A 83 -9.23 4.40 1.41
CA GLY A 83 -8.47 5.57 0.94
C GLY A 83 -7.37 5.27 -0.08
N PHE A 84 -7.32 4.09 -0.68
CA PHE A 84 -6.35 3.75 -1.73
C PHE A 84 -6.74 4.28 -3.11
N THR A 85 -8.03 4.51 -3.32
CA THR A 85 -8.56 4.98 -4.60
C THR A 85 -8.54 6.50 -4.70
N TYR A 86 -8.37 6.98 -5.91
CA TYR A 86 -8.53 8.41 -6.27
C TYR A 86 -9.82 8.66 -7.06
N ARG A 87 -10.76 7.69 -7.05
CA ARG A 87 -12.03 7.77 -7.80
C ARG A 87 -13.16 8.38 -6.97
N GLU A 88 -13.06 8.28 -5.66
CA GLU A 88 -14.06 8.75 -4.70
C GLU A 88 -13.42 9.67 -3.67
N ASP A 89 -14.21 10.58 -3.12
CA ASP A 89 -13.76 11.49 -2.05
C ASP A 89 -14.02 10.86 -0.69
N VAL A 90 -12.97 10.35 -0.07
CA VAL A 90 -13.00 9.60 1.18
C VAL A 90 -11.84 10.04 2.09
N PRO A 91 -11.86 9.71 3.40
CA PRO A 91 -10.75 10.03 4.29
C PRO A 91 -9.41 9.52 3.77
N LEU A 92 -8.34 10.29 3.97
CA LEU A 92 -6.95 9.95 3.62
C LEU A 92 -6.40 8.93 4.62
N ASP A 93 -6.68 7.65 4.38
CA ASP A 93 -6.23 6.54 5.22
C ASP A 93 -5.03 5.80 4.61
N MET A 94 -5.21 4.96 3.62
CA MET A 94 -4.22 4.15 2.90
C MET A 94 -3.46 3.13 3.77
N ARG A 95 -3.88 2.84 5.01
CA ARG A 95 -3.25 1.82 5.84
C ARG A 95 -3.57 0.42 5.32
N MET A 96 -2.56 -0.36 5.01
CA MET A 96 -2.71 -1.81 4.80
C MET A 96 -2.91 -2.52 6.15
N ASP A 97 -2.06 -2.23 7.13
CA ASP A 97 -2.28 -2.67 8.51
C ASP A 97 -3.09 -1.64 9.29
N GLN A 98 -4.38 -1.92 9.50
CA GLN A 98 -5.27 -1.01 10.23
C GLN A 98 -4.98 -0.91 11.73
N ARG A 99 -4.04 -1.70 12.28
CA ARG A 99 -3.59 -1.59 13.67
C ARG A 99 -2.65 -0.40 13.87
N GLN A 100 -1.96 0.06 12.82
CA GLN A 100 -1.14 1.26 12.92
C GLN A 100 -2.00 2.52 13.06
N THR A 101 -1.48 3.52 13.78
CA THR A 101 -2.19 4.78 14.03
C THR A 101 -1.96 5.79 12.92
N LYS A 102 -0.75 5.82 12.34
CA LYS A 102 -0.37 6.74 11.26
C LYS A 102 -1.14 6.43 9.99
N THR A 103 -1.67 7.45 9.34
CA THR A 103 -2.42 7.38 8.09
C THR A 103 -1.79 8.25 7.00
N ALA A 104 -2.30 8.18 5.78
CA ALA A 104 -1.89 9.07 4.69
C ALA A 104 -2.15 10.55 5.02
N LYS A 105 -3.17 10.85 5.82
CA LYS A 105 -3.44 12.20 6.32
C LYS A 105 -2.24 12.76 7.10
N ASP A 106 -1.63 11.96 7.95
CA ASP A 106 -0.48 12.38 8.75
C ASP A 106 0.73 12.68 7.86
N ILE A 107 1.00 11.85 6.85
CA ILE A 107 2.08 12.12 5.88
C ILE A 107 1.87 13.46 5.19
N VAL A 108 0.66 13.68 4.67
CA VAL A 108 0.34 14.89 3.88
C VAL A 108 0.40 16.15 4.75
N ASN A 109 -0.01 16.09 6.02
CA ASN A 109 -0.08 17.26 6.89
C ASN A 109 1.18 17.49 7.71
N ASP A 110 1.97 16.46 8.04
CA ASP A 110 3.06 16.58 9.00
C ASP A 110 4.46 16.53 8.35
N TYR A 111 4.62 15.84 7.21
CA TYR A 111 5.92 15.77 6.53
C TYR A 111 6.37 17.16 6.05
N SER A 112 7.66 17.42 6.14
CA SER A 112 8.26 18.62 5.55
C SER A 112 8.14 18.64 4.02
N GLU A 113 8.28 19.80 3.40
CA GLU A 113 8.28 19.94 1.94
C GLU A 113 9.35 19.03 1.29
N MET A 114 10.51 18.94 1.94
CA MET A 114 11.62 18.12 1.44
C MET A 114 11.31 16.61 1.52
N GLU A 115 10.74 16.15 2.63
CA GLU A 115 10.32 14.76 2.77
C GLU A 115 9.22 14.38 1.76
N LEU A 116 8.21 15.24 1.58
CA LEU A 116 7.19 15.05 0.55
C LEU A 116 7.80 15.01 -0.85
N TYR A 117 8.72 15.91 -1.16
CA TYR A 117 9.44 15.89 -2.43
C TYR A 117 10.16 14.56 -2.65
N HIS A 118 10.89 14.07 -1.64
CA HIS A 118 11.66 12.83 -1.74
C HIS A 118 10.77 11.62 -1.99
N ILE A 119 9.68 11.45 -1.23
CA ILE A 119 8.78 10.30 -1.44
C ILE A 119 8.08 10.38 -2.80
N ILE A 120 7.58 11.54 -3.21
CA ILE A 120 6.89 11.71 -4.49
C ILE A 120 7.87 11.51 -5.66
N ARG A 121 9.11 11.94 -5.51
CA ARG A 121 10.15 11.75 -6.53
C ARG A 121 10.61 10.30 -6.63
N ASN A 122 10.90 9.66 -5.50
CA ASN A 122 11.54 8.34 -5.46
C ASN A 122 10.51 7.20 -5.59
N TYR A 123 9.41 7.27 -4.90
CA TYR A 123 8.38 6.22 -4.92
C TYR A 123 7.29 6.47 -5.96
N GLY A 124 6.98 7.72 -6.24
CA GLY A 124 6.01 8.09 -7.28
C GLY A 124 6.64 8.26 -8.67
N GLU A 125 7.94 8.46 -8.75
CA GLU A 125 8.65 8.79 -10.00
C GLU A 125 8.00 9.97 -10.74
N ASP A 126 7.52 10.95 -9.98
CA ASP A 126 6.82 12.09 -10.56
C ASP A 126 7.78 13.24 -10.85
N LYS A 127 7.81 13.69 -12.11
CA LYS A 127 8.63 14.82 -12.53
C LYS A 127 8.20 16.15 -11.92
N PHE A 128 6.95 16.26 -11.47
CA PHE A 128 6.40 17.44 -10.81
C PHE A 128 6.49 17.36 -9.27
N ALA A 129 7.21 16.39 -8.72
CA ALA A 129 7.32 16.12 -7.29
C ALA A 129 7.61 17.39 -6.46
N LYS A 130 8.55 18.23 -6.91
CA LYS A 130 8.89 19.48 -6.22
C LYS A 130 7.72 20.44 -6.14
N ASN A 131 6.98 20.60 -7.23
CA ASN A 131 5.84 21.51 -7.27
C ASN A 131 4.64 20.96 -6.49
N ILE A 132 4.43 19.64 -6.55
CA ILE A 132 3.39 18.96 -5.77
C ILE A 132 3.66 19.12 -4.28
N ALA A 133 4.87 18.84 -3.81
CA ALA A 133 5.27 19.01 -2.40
C ALA A 133 5.02 20.44 -1.91
N LYS A 134 5.44 21.45 -2.68
CA LYS A 134 5.22 22.87 -2.39
C LYS A 134 3.71 23.18 -2.26
N HIS A 135 2.89 22.70 -3.21
CA HIS A 135 1.45 22.97 -3.18
C HIS A 135 0.76 22.30 -1.99
N ILE A 136 1.18 21.08 -1.61
CA ILE A 136 0.68 20.40 -0.41
C ILE A 136 0.97 21.25 0.83
N VAL A 137 2.21 21.68 1.02
CA VAL A 137 2.60 22.49 2.18
C VAL A 137 1.84 23.80 2.22
N GLN A 138 1.68 24.48 1.10
CA GLN A 138 0.91 25.74 1.03
C GLN A 138 -0.59 25.53 1.31
N ALA A 139 -1.17 24.46 0.80
CA ALA A 139 -2.59 24.17 1.01
C ALA A 139 -2.89 23.86 2.48
N ARG A 140 -2.09 22.98 3.12
CA ARG A 140 -2.31 22.59 4.54
C ARG A 140 -2.13 23.73 5.54
N GLN A 141 -1.36 24.77 5.20
CA GLN A 141 -1.24 25.98 6.03
C GLN A 141 -2.56 26.74 6.16
N LYS A 142 -3.45 26.62 5.18
CA LYS A 142 -4.78 27.27 5.21
C LYS A 142 -5.81 26.37 5.87
N THR A 143 -5.84 25.12 5.48
CA THR A 143 -6.77 24.11 5.99
C THR A 143 -6.12 22.73 5.87
N PRO A 144 -6.14 21.90 6.92
CA PRO A 144 -5.64 20.54 6.84
C PRO A 144 -6.25 19.77 5.68
N ILE A 145 -5.45 18.96 5.01
CA ILE A 145 -5.90 18.07 3.92
C ILE A 145 -6.38 16.77 4.57
N GLU A 146 -7.68 16.49 4.50
CA GLU A 146 -8.29 15.39 5.24
C GLU A 146 -8.82 14.28 4.34
N THR A 147 -9.12 14.62 3.08
CA THR A 147 -9.74 13.67 2.14
C THR A 147 -8.93 13.50 0.86
N THR A 148 -9.20 12.40 0.18
CA THR A 148 -8.59 12.08 -1.12
C THR A 148 -8.92 13.14 -2.15
N GLY A 149 -10.16 13.63 -2.17
CA GLY A 149 -10.60 14.69 -3.08
C GLY A 149 -9.84 16.00 -2.89
N GLN A 150 -9.66 16.43 -1.64
CA GLN A 150 -8.87 17.62 -1.32
C GLN A 150 -7.41 17.48 -1.80
N LEU A 151 -6.78 16.33 -1.57
CA LEU A 151 -5.42 16.06 -2.04
C LEU A 151 -5.35 16.07 -3.58
N ILE A 152 -6.32 15.48 -4.25
CA ILE A 152 -6.39 15.47 -5.72
C ILE A 152 -6.43 16.88 -6.29
N GLU A 153 -7.23 17.78 -5.72
CA GLU A 153 -7.30 19.17 -6.19
C GLU A 153 -5.98 19.92 -6.00
N VAL A 154 -5.27 19.69 -4.89
CA VAL A 154 -3.93 20.23 -4.65
C VAL A 154 -2.93 19.72 -5.69
N ILE A 155 -2.94 18.42 -5.98
CA ILE A 155 -2.06 17.81 -6.99
C ILE A 155 -2.37 18.37 -8.38
N LYS A 156 -3.64 18.47 -8.76
CA LYS A 156 -4.06 19.05 -10.03
C LYS A 156 -3.59 20.49 -10.21
N ALA A 157 -3.64 21.29 -9.16
CA ALA A 157 -3.16 22.67 -9.17
C ALA A 157 -1.63 22.76 -9.41
N ALA A 158 -0.89 21.75 -8.94
CA ALA A 158 0.56 21.69 -9.08
C ALA A 158 1.06 21.21 -10.47
N ILE A 159 0.18 20.62 -11.28
CA ILE A 159 0.53 20.04 -12.58
C ILE A 159 -0.08 20.87 -13.72
N PRO A 160 0.70 21.22 -14.77
CA PRO A 160 0.18 21.98 -15.90
C PRO A 160 -1.03 21.32 -16.57
N LYS A 161 -2.04 22.11 -16.92
CA LYS A 161 -3.30 21.63 -17.56
C LYS A 161 -3.05 20.73 -18.79
N LYS A 162 -2.08 21.10 -19.64
CA LYS A 162 -1.71 20.33 -20.84
C LYS A 162 -1.23 18.91 -20.52
N VAL A 163 -0.57 18.72 -19.40
CA VAL A 163 -0.05 17.41 -18.98
C VAL A 163 -1.15 16.55 -18.39
N ARG A 164 -2.11 17.16 -17.68
CA ARG A 164 -3.24 16.44 -17.06
C ARG A 164 -4.15 15.75 -18.07
N SER A 165 -4.20 16.26 -19.30
CA SER A 165 -5.08 15.74 -20.38
C SER A 165 -4.45 14.63 -21.21
N THR A 166 -3.13 14.42 -21.13
CA THR A 166 -2.37 13.52 -22.01
C THR A 166 -1.87 12.25 -21.36
N GLY A 167 -2.07 12.09 -20.05
CA GLY A 167 -1.58 10.94 -19.27
C GLY A 167 -2.68 10.26 -18.46
N GLY A 168 -2.32 9.32 -17.64
CA GLY A 168 -3.20 8.73 -16.63
C GLY A 168 -3.63 9.75 -15.56
N HIS A 169 -4.42 9.31 -14.58
CA HIS A 169 -4.92 10.19 -13.53
C HIS A 169 -3.77 10.93 -12.83
N PRO A 170 -3.81 12.28 -12.71
CA PRO A 170 -2.68 13.08 -12.23
C PRO A 170 -2.24 12.75 -10.79
N ALA A 171 -3.14 12.25 -9.96
CA ALA A 171 -2.84 11.86 -8.59
C ALA A 171 -2.22 10.47 -8.45
N LYS A 172 -2.24 9.62 -9.49
CA LYS A 172 -1.80 8.22 -9.41
C LYS A 172 -0.42 8.05 -8.77
N LYS A 173 0.54 8.82 -9.20
CA LYS A 173 1.94 8.74 -8.76
C LYS A 173 2.12 9.23 -7.32
N THR A 174 1.46 10.30 -6.94
CA THR A 174 1.51 10.82 -5.57
C THR A 174 0.81 9.88 -4.60
N PHE A 175 -0.33 9.30 -4.96
CA PHE A 175 -1.02 8.28 -4.15
C PHE A 175 -0.14 7.04 -3.96
N GLN A 176 0.51 6.57 -5.02
CA GLN A 176 1.48 5.48 -4.94
C GLN A 176 2.62 5.82 -3.97
N ALA A 177 3.18 7.01 -4.07
CA ALA A 177 4.29 7.44 -3.21
C ALA A 177 3.90 7.45 -1.72
N ILE A 178 2.75 8.03 -1.39
CA ILE A 178 2.24 8.08 -0.01
C ILE A 178 1.93 6.68 0.51
N ARG A 179 1.34 5.82 -0.32
CA ARG A 179 1.04 4.43 0.04
C ARG A 179 2.31 3.63 0.36
N ILE A 180 3.32 3.71 -0.49
CA ILE A 180 4.60 3.02 -0.31
C ILE A 180 5.28 3.46 0.98
N GLU A 181 5.35 4.78 1.21
CA GLU A 181 5.93 5.36 2.42
C GLU A 181 5.18 4.91 3.68
N LEU A 182 3.85 5.02 3.67
CA LEU A 182 3.02 4.70 4.82
C LEU A 182 3.12 3.24 5.25
N ASN A 183 3.16 2.34 4.26
CA ASN A 183 3.09 0.89 4.48
C ASN A 183 4.47 0.20 4.44
N HIS A 184 5.55 0.98 4.33
CA HIS A 184 6.93 0.45 4.28
C HIS A 184 7.09 -0.65 3.22
N GLU A 185 6.58 -0.39 2.00
CA GLU A 185 6.54 -1.41 0.95
C GLU A 185 7.92 -1.68 0.31
N LEU A 186 8.91 -0.84 0.55
CA LEU A 186 10.25 -0.96 -0.05
C LEU A 186 11.39 -0.94 1.00
N ASP A 187 11.07 -1.17 2.27
CA ASP A 187 12.05 -1.23 3.38
C ASP A 187 12.74 -2.59 3.46
#